data_f4d3a888d4ba90c41fb4b3e591c186b0
#
_entry.id   f4d3a888d4ba90c41fb4b3e591c186b0
#
_cell.length_a   1.000
_cell.length_b   1.000
_cell.length_c   1.000
_cell.angle_alpha   90.00
_cell.angle_beta   90.00
_cell.angle_gamma   90.00
#
_symmetry.space_group_name_H-M   'P 1'
#
loop_
_entity.id
_entity.type
_entity.pdbx_description
1 polymer ?
#
loop_
_entity_poly.entity_id
_entity_poly.type
_entity_poly.pdbx_seq_one_letter_code
_entity_poly.pdbx_strand_id
1 'polypeptide(L)'
;MTAGAGIACTRTVRAGSAQLFLSHGVTDNAASLAAEHRRWQDLYDVTSVDARGHGRSARFTPAQLADPVAVMVEDLIALVEDRGHEAPCILIGHSMGGAVSAAAAAARPDLVDAVILEEPAWLSDEQAASYRAGAPALADRMARICDDPGRALTENREAYPAWDLEEACAWLQGKVQVDRDFVRTGEVSVRTPWTGVAAALTVPTLLVTSDGGDVLIGADGLETVRLLGNPVIRTAVVPGASHCVRRDRAQGFHAVCDPFLEEAAS
;
A
#
# COMPACT_ATOMS: atom_id res chain seq x y z
N MET A 1 7.36 -12.55 -12.48
CA MET A 1 7.43 -12.01 -13.85
C MET A 1 7.68 -10.51 -13.73
N THR A 2 8.40 -9.89 -14.64
CA THR A 2 8.55 -8.42 -14.69
C THR A 2 7.64 -7.90 -15.81
N ALA A 3 6.74 -6.96 -15.49
CA ALA A 3 6.00 -6.20 -16.49
C ALA A 3 6.94 -5.18 -17.18
N GLY A 4 6.53 -4.62 -18.32
CA GLY A 4 7.38 -3.82 -19.20
C GLY A 4 8.13 -2.63 -18.58
N ALA A 5 7.74 -2.16 -17.38
CA ALA A 5 8.41 -1.10 -16.63
C ALA A 5 9.50 -1.63 -15.66
N GLY A 6 9.81 -2.93 -15.64
CA GLY A 6 10.72 -3.54 -14.67
C GLY A 6 10.09 -3.70 -13.29
N ILE A 7 8.77 -3.77 -13.20
CA ILE A 7 8.03 -3.99 -11.95
C ILE A 7 7.86 -5.50 -11.71
N ALA A 8 8.35 -5.98 -10.57
CA ALA A 8 8.22 -7.36 -10.17
C ALA A 8 6.89 -7.58 -9.42
N CYS A 9 6.27 -8.72 -9.65
CA CYS A 9 5.05 -9.11 -8.95
C CYS A 9 5.06 -10.61 -8.63
N THR A 10 4.31 -10.98 -7.61
CA THR A 10 3.87 -12.34 -7.34
C THR A 10 2.41 -12.43 -7.75
N ARG A 11 2.03 -13.40 -8.59
CA ARG A 11 0.67 -13.55 -9.10
C ARG A 11 0.18 -14.97 -8.99
N THR A 12 -1.06 -15.13 -8.55
CA THR A 12 -1.86 -16.35 -8.71
C THR A 12 -2.97 -16.06 -9.71
N VAL A 13 -2.92 -16.73 -10.87
CA VAL A 13 -3.86 -16.52 -11.96
C VAL A 13 -5.14 -17.29 -11.72
N ARG A 14 -6.28 -16.60 -11.78
CA ARG A 14 -7.60 -17.20 -11.78
C ARG A 14 -8.43 -16.61 -12.94
N ALA A 15 -8.45 -17.32 -14.05
CA ALA A 15 -9.09 -16.85 -15.27
C ALA A 15 -10.59 -16.56 -15.07
N GLY A 16 -11.05 -15.41 -15.57
CA GLY A 16 -12.46 -14.98 -15.49
C GLY A 16 -12.91 -14.45 -14.13
N SER A 17 -12.01 -14.36 -13.15
CA SER A 17 -12.29 -13.75 -11.85
C SER A 17 -11.80 -12.30 -11.80
N ALA A 18 -12.38 -11.49 -10.91
CA ALA A 18 -11.90 -10.14 -10.67
C ALA A 18 -10.41 -10.12 -10.30
N GLN A 19 -9.71 -9.09 -10.75
CA GLN A 19 -8.27 -8.89 -10.57
C GLN A 19 -8.00 -8.04 -9.34
N LEU A 20 -7.23 -8.54 -8.39
CA LEU A 20 -6.79 -7.79 -7.22
C LEU A 20 -5.33 -7.41 -7.36
N PHE A 21 -5.01 -6.12 -7.24
CA PHE A 21 -3.64 -5.61 -7.18
C PHE A 21 -3.34 -5.13 -5.78
N LEU A 22 -2.41 -5.80 -5.10
CA LEU A 22 -2.01 -5.51 -3.73
C LEU A 22 -0.73 -4.68 -3.72
N SER A 23 -0.78 -3.49 -3.12
CA SER A 23 0.31 -2.52 -3.02
C SER A 23 0.71 -2.27 -1.57
N HIS A 24 1.98 -2.50 -1.25
CA HIS A 24 2.54 -2.41 0.11
C HIS A 24 2.92 -0.97 0.52
N GLY A 25 3.19 -0.77 1.83
CA GLY A 25 3.70 0.48 2.39
C GLY A 25 5.20 0.69 2.17
N VAL A 26 5.68 1.88 2.52
CA VAL A 26 7.10 2.23 2.45
C VAL A 26 7.96 1.23 3.22
N THR A 27 9.12 0.87 2.68
CA THR A 27 10.08 -0.12 3.22
C THR A 27 9.57 -1.56 3.36
N ASP A 28 8.39 -1.87 2.80
CA ASP A 28 7.86 -3.24 2.67
C ASP A 28 8.09 -3.78 1.24
N ASN A 29 7.48 -4.90 0.88
CA ASN A 29 7.52 -5.51 -0.44
C ASN A 29 6.30 -6.42 -0.65
N ALA A 30 6.18 -7.09 -1.80
CA ALA A 30 5.08 -8.00 -2.10
C ALA A 30 4.95 -9.16 -1.09
N ALA A 31 6.05 -9.63 -0.49
CA ALA A 31 5.99 -10.71 0.50
C ALA A 31 5.28 -10.29 1.79
N SER A 32 5.27 -9.00 2.14
CA SER A 32 4.55 -8.47 3.29
C SER A 32 3.02 -8.48 3.14
N LEU A 33 2.53 -8.85 1.97
CA LEU A 33 1.11 -9.01 1.63
C LEU A 33 0.73 -10.49 1.41
N ALA A 34 1.61 -11.42 1.84
CA ALA A 34 1.42 -12.84 1.57
C ALA A 34 0.17 -13.42 2.25
N ALA A 35 -0.21 -12.92 3.41
CA ALA A 35 -1.42 -13.36 4.12
C ALA A 35 -2.68 -13.00 3.32
N GLU A 36 -2.80 -11.77 2.84
CA GLU A 36 -3.89 -11.27 2.01
C GLU A 36 -3.91 -11.98 0.65
N HIS A 37 -2.74 -12.17 0.05
CA HIS A 37 -2.61 -12.91 -1.21
C HIS A 37 -3.18 -14.33 -1.08
N ARG A 38 -2.75 -15.08 -0.05
CA ARG A 38 -3.25 -16.44 0.20
C ARG A 38 -4.74 -16.47 0.53
N ARG A 39 -5.24 -15.48 1.25
CA ARG A 39 -6.66 -15.42 1.60
C ARG A 39 -7.55 -15.32 0.36
N TRP A 40 -7.14 -14.54 -0.62
CA TRP A 40 -7.99 -14.19 -1.76
C TRP A 40 -7.69 -14.95 -3.05
N GLN A 41 -6.54 -15.64 -3.16
CA GLN A 41 -6.11 -16.32 -4.39
C GLN A 41 -7.04 -17.43 -4.89
N ASP A 42 -7.85 -18.03 -4.01
CA ASP A 42 -8.82 -19.08 -4.39
C ASP A 42 -10.13 -18.49 -4.96
N LEU A 43 -10.33 -17.20 -4.84
CA LEU A 43 -11.53 -16.47 -5.29
C LEU A 43 -11.23 -15.48 -6.43
N TYR A 44 -10.04 -14.89 -6.44
CA TYR A 44 -9.65 -13.79 -7.32
C TYR A 44 -8.32 -14.06 -8.03
N ASP A 45 -8.06 -13.34 -9.13
CA ASP A 45 -6.74 -13.26 -9.76
C ASP A 45 -5.91 -12.24 -8.97
N VAL A 46 -4.99 -12.71 -8.12
CA VAL A 46 -4.29 -11.86 -7.17
C VAL A 46 -2.88 -11.55 -7.64
N THR A 47 -2.53 -10.26 -7.69
CA THR A 47 -1.20 -9.76 -8.01
C THR A 47 -0.67 -8.90 -6.86
N SER A 48 0.33 -9.38 -6.12
CA SER A 48 1.08 -8.59 -5.13
C SER A 48 2.27 -7.92 -5.81
N VAL A 49 2.36 -6.61 -5.70
CA VAL A 49 3.32 -5.77 -6.45
C VAL A 49 4.49 -5.38 -5.56
N ASP A 50 5.73 -5.60 -6.03
CA ASP A 50 6.88 -4.87 -5.50
C ASP A 50 6.89 -3.48 -6.16
N ALA A 51 6.58 -2.42 -5.43
CA ALA A 51 6.64 -1.06 -5.96
C ALA A 51 8.08 -0.72 -6.42
N ARG A 52 8.25 0.20 -7.38
CA ARG A 52 9.58 0.67 -7.78
C ARG A 52 10.42 1.05 -6.56
N GLY A 53 11.70 0.72 -6.57
CA GLY A 53 12.60 0.92 -5.44
C GLY A 53 12.42 -0.08 -4.30
N HIS A 54 11.53 -1.06 -4.42
CA HIS A 54 11.28 -2.09 -3.40
C HIS A 54 11.42 -3.49 -3.98
N GLY A 55 11.63 -4.45 -3.09
CA GLY A 55 11.67 -5.85 -3.46
C GLY A 55 12.63 -6.12 -4.62
N ARG A 56 12.12 -6.80 -5.64
CA ARG A 56 12.84 -7.18 -6.87
C ARG A 56 12.58 -6.22 -8.04
N SER A 57 11.81 -5.16 -7.83
CA SER A 57 11.53 -4.15 -8.84
C SER A 57 12.74 -3.26 -9.15
N ALA A 58 12.70 -2.62 -10.31
CA ALA A 58 13.72 -1.67 -10.73
C ALA A 58 13.90 -0.55 -9.69
N ARG A 59 15.13 -0.09 -9.54
CA ARG A 59 15.47 1.07 -8.71
C ARG A 59 15.11 2.36 -9.44
N PHE A 60 15.02 3.44 -8.70
CA PHE A 60 14.82 4.76 -9.28
C PHE A 60 16.08 5.26 -9.98
N THR A 61 15.92 5.91 -11.11
CA THR A 61 16.96 6.78 -11.67
C THR A 61 16.99 8.11 -10.90
N PRO A 62 18.11 8.86 -10.93
CA PRO A 62 18.16 10.18 -10.27
C PRO A 62 17.05 11.14 -10.70
N ALA A 63 16.62 11.10 -11.96
CA ALA A 63 15.53 11.93 -12.46
C ALA A 63 14.18 11.52 -11.86
N GLN A 64 13.93 10.24 -11.67
CA GLN A 64 12.69 9.71 -11.08
C GLN A 64 12.59 10.02 -9.58
N LEU A 65 13.71 10.16 -8.88
CA LEU A 65 13.72 10.57 -7.46
C LEU A 65 13.21 12.00 -7.24
N ALA A 66 13.07 12.79 -8.30
CA ALA A 66 12.47 14.12 -8.19
C ALA A 66 10.96 14.06 -7.84
N ASP A 67 10.24 13.01 -8.27
CA ASP A 67 8.84 12.74 -7.90
C ASP A 67 8.58 11.23 -7.91
N PRO A 68 9.11 10.49 -6.90
CA PRO A 68 9.13 9.04 -6.94
C PRO A 68 7.73 8.42 -6.82
N VAL A 69 6.81 9.08 -6.11
CA VAL A 69 5.46 8.54 -5.94
C VAL A 69 4.63 8.70 -7.23
N ALA A 70 4.80 9.78 -7.98
CA ALA A 70 4.19 9.92 -9.30
C ALA A 70 4.66 8.80 -10.26
N VAL A 71 5.96 8.46 -10.23
CA VAL A 71 6.49 7.32 -11.00
C VAL A 71 5.85 6.00 -10.58
N MET A 72 5.63 5.77 -9.27
CA MET A 72 4.94 4.55 -8.80
C MET A 72 3.48 4.51 -9.26
N VAL A 73 2.80 5.64 -9.33
CA VAL A 73 1.42 5.72 -9.88
C VAL A 73 1.42 5.33 -11.35
N GLU A 74 2.35 5.86 -12.15
CA GLU A 74 2.50 5.51 -13.57
C GLU A 74 2.82 4.01 -13.74
N ASP A 75 3.71 3.46 -12.91
CA ASP A 75 4.05 2.03 -12.92
C ASP A 75 2.83 1.14 -12.61
N LEU A 76 2.00 1.52 -11.63
CA LEU A 76 0.78 0.77 -11.27
C LEU A 76 -0.25 0.84 -12.40
N ILE A 77 -0.49 2.01 -12.98
CA ILE A 77 -1.39 2.19 -14.12
C ILE A 77 -0.93 1.30 -15.30
N ALA A 78 0.35 1.37 -15.65
CA ALA A 78 0.91 0.56 -16.75
C ALA A 78 0.78 -0.95 -16.47
N LEU A 79 0.93 -1.37 -15.21
CA LEU A 79 0.75 -2.77 -14.81
C LEU A 79 -0.71 -3.22 -14.96
N VAL A 80 -1.67 -2.38 -14.58
CA VAL A 80 -3.10 -2.65 -14.74
C VAL A 80 -3.47 -2.69 -16.23
N GLU A 81 -3.02 -1.73 -17.03
CA GLU A 81 -3.23 -1.70 -18.49
C GLU A 81 -2.72 -2.97 -19.17
N ASP A 82 -1.50 -3.43 -18.81
CA ASP A 82 -0.88 -4.66 -19.36
C ASP A 82 -1.72 -5.92 -19.07
N ARG A 83 -2.50 -5.92 -18.00
CA ARG A 83 -3.38 -7.03 -17.62
C ARG A 83 -4.69 -7.08 -18.41
N GLY A 84 -5.08 -5.97 -19.00
CA GLY A 84 -6.38 -5.82 -19.67
C GLY A 84 -7.54 -5.72 -18.70
N HIS A 85 -8.68 -5.28 -19.20
CA HIS A 85 -9.91 -5.02 -18.42
C HIS A 85 -11.05 -5.96 -18.84
N GLU A 86 -10.74 -7.27 -18.91
CA GLU A 86 -11.74 -8.30 -19.23
C GLU A 86 -12.57 -8.74 -18.01
N ALA A 87 -12.13 -8.37 -16.82
CA ALA A 87 -12.78 -8.64 -15.54
C ALA A 87 -12.57 -7.44 -14.60
N PRO A 88 -13.42 -7.24 -13.57
CA PRO A 88 -13.27 -6.14 -12.62
C PRO A 88 -11.86 -6.05 -12.05
N CYS A 89 -11.31 -4.84 -11.98
CA CYS A 89 -9.98 -4.53 -11.45
C CYS A 89 -10.12 -3.77 -10.13
N ILE A 90 -9.61 -4.33 -9.05
CA ILE A 90 -9.69 -3.76 -7.70
C ILE A 90 -8.27 -3.52 -7.16
N LEU A 91 -7.99 -2.28 -6.77
CA LEU A 91 -6.72 -1.92 -6.16
C LEU A 91 -6.84 -2.00 -4.63
N ILE A 92 -5.86 -2.58 -3.97
CA ILE A 92 -5.79 -2.67 -2.51
C ILE A 92 -4.43 -2.16 -2.08
N GLY A 93 -4.39 -1.06 -1.33
CA GLY A 93 -3.14 -0.43 -0.97
C GLY A 93 -3.04 -0.08 0.51
N HIS A 94 -1.86 -0.34 1.10
CA HIS A 94 -1.52 0.07 2.45
C HIS A 94 -0.57 1.26 2.43
N SER A 95 -0.81 2.27 3.26
CA SER A 95 0.08 3.40 3.49
C SER A 95 0.49 4.09 2.17
N MET A 96 1.77 4.11 1.81
CA MET A 96 2.28 4.58 0.51
C MET A 96 1.54 3.91 -0.65
N GLY A 97 1.38 2.58 -0.62
CA GLY A 97 0.63 1.83 -1.64
C GLY A 97 -0.84 2.24 -1.70
N GLY A 98 -1.44 2.66 -0.57
CA GLY A 98 -2.78 3.24 -0.52
C GLY A 98 -2.87 4.60 -1.22
N ALA A 99 -1.89 5.48 -1.00
CA ALA A 99 -1.82 6.77 -1.70
C ALA A 99 -1.61 6.60 -3.22
N VAL A 100 -0.75 5.63 -3.62
CA VAL A 100 -0.52 5.27 -5.02
C VAL A 100 -1.79 4.72 -5.67
N SER A 101 -2.47 3.77 -5.00
CA SER A 101 -3.71 3.16 -5.50
C SER A 101 -4.83 4.17 -5.66
N ALA A 102 -5.01 5.08 -4.69
CA ALA A 102 -6.01 6.14 -4.76
C ALA A 102 -5.74 7.10 -5.93
N ALA A 103 -4.46 7.50 -6.11
CA ALA A 103 -4.08 8.39 -7.21
C ALA A 103 -4.24 7.72 -8.58
N ALA A 104 -3.90 6.43 -8.70
CA ALA A 104 -4.11 5.66 -9.93
C ALA A 104 -5.60 5.55 -10.29
N ALA A 105 -6.46 5.23 -9.31
CA ALA A 105 -7.91 5.14 -9.53
C ALA A 105 -8.54 6.49 -9.88
N ALA A 106 -8.07 7.59 -9.25
CA ALA A 106 -8.54 8.94 -9.58
C ALA A 106 -8.10 9.38 -10.98
N ALA A 107 -6.90 8.97 -11.43
CA ALA A 107 -6.37 9.31 -12.75
C ALA A 107 -6.96 8.44 -13.88
N ARG A 108 -7.25 7.17 -13.60
CA ARG A 108 -7.72 6.18 -14.58
C ARG A 108 -8.93 5.38 -14.07
N PRO A 109 -10.07 6.07 -13.82
CA PRO A 109 -11.30 5.38 -13.39
C PRO A 109 -11.89 4.45 -14.46
N ASP A 110 -11.38 4.54 -15.70
CA ASP A 110 -11.70 3.64 -16.80
C ASP A 110 -11.01 2.25 -16.67
N LEU A 111 -9.99 2.13 -15.83
CA LEU A 111 -9.22 0.89 -15.60
C LEU A 111 -9.46 0.26 -14.24
N VAL A 112 -10.10 0.97 -13.31
CA VAL A 112 -10.24 0.55 -11.91
C VAL A 112 -11.71 0.58 -11.54
N ASP A 113 -12.23 -0.55 -11.06
CA ASP A 113 -13.63 -0.68 -10.68
C ASP A 113 -13.88 -0.40 -9.19
N ALA A 114 -12.89 -0.64 -8.32
CA ALA A 114 -12.98 -0.32 -6.90
C ALA A 114 -11.60 -0.19 -6.23
N VAL A 115 -11.55 0.42 -5.04
CA VAL A 115 -10.31 0.60 -4.27
C VAL A 115 -10.53 0.31 -2.79
N ILE A 116 -9.60 -0.43 -2.17
CA ILE A 116 -9.46 -0.53 -0.71
C ILE A 116 -8.18 0.18 -0.28
N LEU A 117 -8.32 1.12 0.63
CA LEU A 117 -7.24 1.97 1.15
C LEU A 117 -7.07 1.67 2.64
N GLU A 118 -6.05 0.89 3.00
CA GLU A 118 -5.66 0.66 4.38
C GLU A 118 -4.70 1.76 4.82
N GLU A 119 -5.15 2.63 5.73
CA GLU A 119 -4.30 3.68 6.29
C GLU A 119 -3.45 4.40 5.23
N PRO A 120 -4.03 4.90 4.12
CA PRO A 120 -3.26 5.49 3.04
C PRO A 120 -2.37 6.62 3.53
N ALA A 121 -1.22 6.84 2.89
CA ALA A 121 -0.36 7.98 3.18
C ALA A 121 -0.99 9.30 2.68
N TRP A 122 -2.19 9.58 3.16
CA TRP A 122 -2.92 10.83 3.00
C TRP A 122 -2.50 11.78 4.12
N LEU A 123 -1.35 12.37 3.92
CA LEU A 123 -0.64 13.13 4.94
C LEU A 123 -1.08 14.58 5.00
N SER A 124 -1.18 15.12 6.21
CA SER A 124 -1.16 16.57 6.41
C SER A 124 0.22 17.13 6.05
N ASP A 125 0.29 18.48 5.87
CA ASP A 125 1.56 19.15 5.59
C ASP A 125 2.60 18.90 6.70
N GLU A 126 2.15 18.82 7.97
CA GLU A 126 2.98 18.54 9.13
C GLU A 126 3.51 17.09 9.10
N GLN A 127 2.64 16.11 8.83
CA GLN A 127 3.03 14.71 8.68
C GLN A 127 4.03 14.55 7.53
N ALA A 128 3.78 15.16 6.37
CA ALA A 128 4.68 15.11 5.23
C ALA A 128 6.04 15.76 5.54
N ALA A 129 6.04 16.88 6.26
CA ALA A 129 7.29 17.51 6.73
C ALA A 129 8.05 16.60 7.71
N SER A 130 7.34 15.91 8.61
CA SER A 130 7.92 14.95 9.55
C SER A 130 8.56 13.76 8.83
N TYR A 131 7.90 13.20 7.80
CA TYR A 131 8.46 12.14 6.98
C TYR A 131 9.77 12.57 6.30
N ARG A 132 9.78 13.76 5.68
CA ARG A 132 11.01 14.30 5.05
C ARG A 132 12.12 14.55 6.07
N ALA A 133 11.80 15.11 7.22
CA ALA A 133 12.78 15.34 8.29
C ALA A 133 13.36 14.03 8.85
N GLY A 134 12.55 12.98 8.97
CA GLY A 134 12.95 11.65 9.45
C GLY A 134 13.65 10.77 8.41
N ALA A 135 13.59 11.13 7.13
CA ALA A 135 14.07 10.29 6.02
C ALA A 135 15.55 9.88 6.11
N PRO A 136 16.50 10.78 6.46
CA PRO A 136 17.90 10.38 6.63
C PRO A 136 18.07 9.30 7.72
N ALA A 137 17.44 9.47 8.87
CA ALA A 137 17.50 8.52 9.97
C ALA A 137 16.87 7.16 9.61
N LEU A 138 15.78 7.18 8.82
CA LEU A 138 15.14 5.97 8.31
C LEU A 138 16.08 5.23 7.33
N ALA A 139 16.72 5.93 6.41
CA ALA A 139 17.68 5.35 5.47
C ALA A 139 18.90 4.74 6.19
N ASP A 140 19.40 5.40 7.23
CA ASP A 140 20.46 4.88 8.07
C ASP A 140 20.01 3.65 8.88
N ARG A 141 18.74 3.62 9.32
CA ARG A 141 18.16 2.41 9.93
C ARG A 141 18.14 1.25 8.94
N MET A 142 17.74 1.47 7.69
CA MET A 142 17.80 0.42 6.66
C MET A 142 19.22 -0.09 6.43
N ALA A 143 20.22 0.80 6.44
CA ALA A 143 21.63 0.40 6.36
C ALA A 143 22.01 -0.52 7.52
N ARG A 144 21.72 -0.14 8.78
CA ARG A 144 22.02 -0.97 9.96
C ARG A 144 21.31 -2.34 9.92
N ILE A 145 20.09 -2.41 9.43
CA ILE A 145 19.37 -3.69 9.24
C ILE A 145 20.09 -4.56 8.21
N CYS A 146 20.59 -3.98 7.12
CA CYS A 146 21.41 -4.71 6.13
C CYS A 146 22.73 -5.21 6.72
N ASP A 147 23.35 -4.45 7.63
CA ASP A 147 24.62 -4.83 8.26
C ASP A 147 24.45 -5.99 9.25
N ASP A 148 23.34 -6.06 9.96
CA ASP A 148 23.00 -7.15 10.90
C ASP A 148 21.53 -7.55 10.85
N PRO A 149 21.12 -8.30 9.79
CA PRO A 149 19.73 -8.73 9.62
C PRO A 149 19.25 -9.70 10.70
N GLY A 150 20.14 -10.49 11.28
CA GLY A 150 19.81 -11.44 12.35
C GLY A 150 19.37 -10.71 13.62
N ARG A 151 20.12 -9.70 14.02
CA ARG A 151 19.77 -8.82 15.14
C ARG A 151 18.44 -8.09 14.87
N ALA A 152 18.29 -7.52 13.69
CA ALA A 152 17.07 -6.80 13.30
C ALA A 152 15.84 -7.70 13.39
N LEU A 153 15.91 -8.97 12.96
CA LEU A 153 14.82 -9.94 13.08
C LEU A 153 14.50 -10.26 14.54
N THR A 154 15.52 -10.42 15.39
CA THR A 154 15.32 -10.65 16.82
C THR A 154 14.59 -9.49 17.48
N GLU A 155 15.07 -8.26 17.26
CA GLU A 155 14.44 -7.03 17.77
C GLU A 155 12.99 -6.86 17.27
N ASN A 156 12.72 -7.20 15.99
CA ASN A 156 11.36 -7.16 15.45
C ASN A 156 10.42 -8.14 16.17
N ARG A 157 10.88 -9.38 16.39
CA ARG A 157 10.05 -10.40 17.06
C ARG A 157 9.79 -10.07 18.53
N GLU A 158 10.72 -9.39 19.20
CA GLU A 158 10.52 -8.89 20.56
C GLU A 158 9.50 -7.74 20.60
N ALA A 159 9.55 -6.83 19.61
CA ALA A 159 8.64 -5.70 19.49
C ALA A 159 7.22 -6.11 19.06
N TYR A 160 7.09 -7.14 18.23
CA TYR A 160 5.84 -7.63 17.65
C TYR A 160 5.63 -9.12 17.90
N PRO A 161 5.46 -9.56 19.16
CA PRO A 161 5.39 -10.98 19.52
C PRO A 161 4.16 -11.70 18.95
N ALA A 162 3.13 -10.95 18.52
CA ALA A 162 1.93 -11.49 17.90
C ALA A 162 2.12 -11.82 16.40
N TRP A 163 3.16 -11.29 15.75
CA TRP A 163 3.43 -11.59 14.35
C TRP A 163 4.04 -12.99 14.24
N ASP A 164 3.60 -13.75 13.25
CA ASP A 164 4.23 -15.04 12.96
C ASP A 164 5.63 -14.86 12.33
N LEU A 165 6.33 -15.97 12.16
CA LEU A 165 7.69 -15.94 11.61
C LEU A 165 7.70 -15.50 10.14
N GLU A 166 6.67 -15.84 9.36
CA GLU A 166 6.57 -15.46 7.96
C GLU A 166 6.45 -13.94 7.82
N GLU A 167 5.58 -13.32 8.61
CA GLU A 167 5.44 -11.85 8.63
C GLU A 167 6.72 -11.14 9.07
N ALA A 168 7.39 -11.66 10.11
CA ALA A 168 8.66 -11.10 10.56
C ALA A 168 9.77 -11.23 9.49
N CYS A 169 9.82 -12.34 8.77
CA CYS A 169 10.75 -12.54 7.65
C CYS A 169 10.42 -11.63 6.47
N ALA A 170 9.14 -11.46 6.13
CA ALA A 170 8.70 -10.57 5.07
C ALA A 170 9.04 -9.11 5.40
N TRP A 171 8.80 -8.69 6.65
CA TRP A 171 9.22 -7.38 7.15
C TRP A 171 10.73 -7.15 6.96
N LEU A 172 11.57 -8.09 7.41
CA LEU A 172 13.02 -8.00 7.25
C LEU A 172 13.42 -7.90 5.79
N GLN A 173 12.83 -8.74 4.93
CA GLN A 173 13.12 -8.76 3.49
C GLN A 173 12.83 -7.39 2.86
N GLY A 174 11.70 -6.77 3.20
CA GLY A 174 11.34 -5.42 2.71
C GLY A 174 12.40 -4.39 3.08
N LYS A 175 12.85 -4.39 4.36
CA LYS A 175 13.88 -3.45 4.86
C LYS A 175 15.23 -3.62 4.16
N VAL A 176 15.63 -4.86 3.88
CA VAL A 176 16.90 -5.16 3.20
C VAL A 176 16.83 -4.81 1.72
N GLN A 177 15.68 -4.93 1.10
CA GLN A 177 15.50 -4.78 -0.35
C GLN A 177 15.12 -3.36 -0.79
N VAL A 178 14.79 -2.45 0.12
CA VAL A 178 14.36 -1.09 -0.27
C VAL A 178 15.52 -0.25 -0.80
N ASP A 179 15.23 0.58 -1.81
CA ASP A 179 16.13 1.60 -2.34
C ASP A 179 16.33 2.72 -1.31
N ARG A 180 17.52 2.82 -0.75
CA ARG A 180 17.83 3.82 0.28
C ARG A 180 17.87 5.25 -0.25
N ASP A 181 18.14 5.45 -1.54
CA ASP A 181 18.09 6.78 -2.13
C ASP A 181 16.65 7.27 -2.25
N PHE A 182 15.70 6.36 -2.56
CA PHE A 182 14.29 6.65 -2.44
C PHE A 182 13.89 6.97 -0.99
N VAL A 183 14.28 6.14 -0.02
CA VAL A 183 13.96 6.38 1.40
C VAL A 183 14.44 7.74 1.87
N ARG A 184 15.63 8.19 1.41
CA ARG A 184 16.17 9.53 1.75
C ARG A 184 15.32 10.69 1.24
N THR A 185 14.48 10.50 0.24
CA THR A 185 13.57 11.56 -0.22
C THR A 185 12.52 11.91 0.82
N GLY A 186 12.08 10.94 1.64
CA GLY A 186 10.96 11.06 2.56
C GLY A 186 9.61 11.24 1.87
N GLU A 187 9.55 11.03 0.56
CA GLU A 187 8.31 11.16 -0.21
C GLU A 187 7.58 9.81 -0.21
N VAL A 188 6.40 9.78 0.41
CA VAL A 188 5.55 8.58 0.53
C VAL A 188 4.11 8.83 0.08
N SER A 189 3.82 10.04 -0.40
CA SER A 189 2.51 10.47 -0.90
C SER A 189 2.67 11.25 -2.19
N VAL A 190 1.61 11.31 -3.00
CA VAL A 190 1.57 12.18 -4.16
C VAL A 190 1.61 13.66 -3.74
N ARG A 191 2.12 14.53 -4.60
CA ARG A 191 2.21 15.97 -4.32
C ARG A 191 0.87 16.69 -4.33
N THR A 192 -0.11 16.15 -5.07
CA THR A 192 -1.49 16.64 -5.01
C THR A 192 -2.01 16.47 -3.58
N PRO A 193 -2.59 17.49 -2.95
CA PRO A 193 -3.21 17.33 -1.65
C PRO A 193 -4.16 16.13 -1.66
N TRP A 194 -4.07 15.27 -0.65
CA TRP A 194 -4.85 14.04 -0.60
C TRP A 194 -6.37 14.28 -0.65
N THR A 195 -6.83 15.42 -0.12
CA THR A 195 -8.23 15.83 -0.21
C THR A 195 -8.68 16.04 -1.65
N GLY A 196 -7.79 16.53 -2.52
CA GLY A 196 -8.03 16.64 -3.95
C GLY A 196 -8.10 15.27 -4.62
N VAL A 197 -7.22 14.33 -4.25
CA VAL A 197 -7.29 12.94 -4.73
C VAL A 197 -8.58 12.28 -4.27
N ALA A 198 -8.93 12.38 -2.99
CA ALA A 198 -10.15 11.81 -2.43
C ALA A 198 -11.42 12.40 -3.08
N ALA A 199 -11.44 13.70 -3.35
CA ALA A 199 -12.56 14.35 -4.05
C ALA A 199 -12.70 13.90 -5.52
N ALA A 200 -11.58 13.52 -6.16
CA ALA A 200 -11.54 13.09 -7.56
C ALA A 200 -11.88 11.58 -7.76
N LEU A 201 -11.97 10.80 -6.68
CA LEU A 201 -12.39 9.39 -6.77
C LEU A 201 -13.83 9.30 -7.24
N THR A 202 -14.06 8.48 -8.26
CA THR A 202 -15.39 8.21 -8.83
C THR A 202 -15.78 6.74 -8.76
N VAL A 203 -14.88 5.88 -8.32
CA VAL A 203 -15.10 4.44 -8.14
C VAL A 203 -15.39 4.10 -6.67
N PRO A 204 -16.16 3.04 -6.37
CA PRO A 204 -16.37 2.55 -5.02
C PRO A 204 -15.05 2.46 -4.26
N THR A 205 -14.97 3.09 -3.11
CA THR A 205 -13.74 3.18 -2.31
C THR A 205 -14.04 2.82 -0.85
N LEU A 206 -13.29 1.88 -0.28
CA LEU A 206 -13.31 1.55 1.14
C LEU A 206 -12.04 2.10 1.80
N LEU A 207 -12.20 3.08 2.68
CA LEU A 207 -11.12 3.58 3.54
C LEU A 207 -11.15 2.85 4.88
N VAL A 208 -10.11 2.09 5.17
CA VAL A 208 -9.94 1.36 6.43
C VAL A 208 -8.88 2.05 7.28
N THR A 209 -9.25 2.38 8.50
CA THR A 209 -8.35 2.98 9.52
C THR A 209 -8.53 2.31 10.88
N SER A 210 -7.81 2.78 11.87
CA SER A 210 -7.88 2.31 13.27
C SER A 210 -7.84 3.48 14.25
N ASP A 211 -7.75 3.16 15.54
CA ASP A 211 -7.70 4.11 16.67
C ASP A 211 -6.37 4.06 17.44
N GLY A 212 -5.35 3.42 16.92
CA GLY A 212 -4.01 3.37 17.50
C GLY A 212 -3.26 4.71 17.45
N GLY A 213 -2.16 4.80 18.20
CA GLY A 213 -1.44 6.08 18.35
C GLY A 213 -0.59 6.50 17.15
N ASP A 214 -0.38 5.61 16.17
CA ASP A 214 0.46 5.84 14.99
C ASP A 214 -0.32 5.81 13.66
N VAL A 215 -1.66 5.87 13.74
CA VAL A 215 -2.52 5.94 12.55
C VAL A 215 -2.33 7.28 11.81
N LEU A 216 -2.39 7.23 10.48
CA LEU A 216 -2.23 8.42 9.64
C LEU A 216 -3.55 9.17 9.47
N ILE A 217 -4.66 8.43 9.33
CA ILE A 217 -6.00 8.99 9.09
C ILE A 217 -6.64 9.40 10.40
N GLY A 218 -6.85 8.46 11.32
CA GLY A 218 -7.46 8.73 12.62
C GLY A 218 -8.80 9.46 12.55
N ALA A 219 -9.21 10.03 13.68
CA ALA A 219 -10.49 10.75 13.78
C ALA A 219 -10.54 12.01 12.90
N ASP A 220 -9.46 12.78 12.83
CA ASP A 220 -9.41 14.04 12.07
C ASP A 220 -9.46 13.80 10.55
N GLY A 221 -8.76 12.76 10.07
CA GLY A 221 -8.82 12.37 8.66
C GLY A 221 -10.20 11.85 8.28
N LEU A 222 -10.85 11.04 9.14
CA LEU A 222 -12.23 10.58 8.93
C LEU A 222 -13.22 11.75 8.88
N GLU A 223 -13.08 12.73 9.76
CA GLU A 223 -13.92 13.94 9.72
C GLU A 223 -13.69 14.73 8.43
N THR A 224 -12.45 14.83 7.99
CA THR A 224 -12.13 15.48 6.70
C THR A 224 -12.79 14.76 5.53
N VAL A 225 -12.70 13.40 5.48
CA VAL A 225 -13.38 12.59 4.46
C VAL A 225 -14.90 12.80 4.50
N ARG A 226 -15.49 12.83 5.69
CA ARG A 226 -16.92 13.10 5.86
C ARG A 226 -17.31 14.49 5.32
N LEU A 227 -16.49 15.51 5.58
CA LEU A 227 -16.73 16.87 5.09
C LEU A 227 -16.56 17.02 3.58
N LEU A 228 -15.70 16.20 2.95
CA LEU A 228 -15.60 16.16 1.48
C LEU A 228 -16.90 15.69 0.83
N GLY A 229 -17.71 14.89 1.53
CA GLY A 229 -19.02 14.45 1.07
C GLY A 229 -18.98 13.60 -0.21
N ASN A 230 -17.85 12.96 -0.54
CA ASN A 230 -17.77 12.10 -1.70
C ASN A 230 -18.53 10.78 -1.45
N PRO A 231 -19.66 10.52 -2.15
CA PRO A 231 -20.55 9.40 -1.84
C PRO A 231 -19.94 8.02 -2.18
N VAL A 232 -18.88 7.96 -2.97
CA VAL A 232 -18.25 6.69 -3.32
C VAL A 232 -17.28 6.20 -2.24
N ILE A 233 -16.93 7.05 -1.25
CA ILE A 233 -16.01 6.67 -0.16
C ILE A 233 -16.81 6.18 1.04
N ARG A 234 -16.68 4.90 1.35
CA ARG A 234 -17.11 4.29 2.61
C ARG A 234 -15.93 4.22 3.56
N THR A 235 -16.17 4.42 4.84
CA THR A 235 -15.12 4.36 5.87
C THR A 235 -15.38 3.21 6.84
N ALA A 236 -14.34 2.54 7.28
CA ALA A 236 -14.39 1.52 8.32
C ALA A 236 -13.27 1.74 9.34
N VAL A 237 -13.61 1.62 10.63
CA VAL A 237 -12.65 1.67 11.73
C VAL A 237 -12.51 0.26 12.30
N VAL A 238 -11.29 -0.27 12.33
CA VAL A 238 -10.96 -1.56 12.96
C VAL A 238 -10.24 -1.24 14.29
N PRO A 239 -10.92 -1.33 15.42
CA PRO A 239 -10.36 -0.85 16.67
C PRO A 239 -9.19 -1.70 17.20
N GLY A 240 -8.27 -1.04 17.89
CA GLY A 240 -7.15 -1.66 18.58
C GLY A 240 -6.03 -2.14 17.67
N ALA A 241 -5.94 -1.61 16.45
CA ALA A 241 -4.80 -1.79 15.57
C ALA A 241 -3.91 -0.54 15.58
N SER A 242 -2.67 -0.70 15.11
CA SER A 242 -1.75 0.37 14.74
C SER A 242 -1.96 0.77 13.28
N HIS A 243 -0.99 1.48 12.70
CA HIS A 243 -0.94 1.82 11.27
C HIS A 243 -1.04 0.60 10.32
N CYS A 244 -0.61 -0.59 10.75
CA CYS A 244 -0.72 -1.82 9.96
C CYS A 244 -1.94 -2.64 10.39
N VAL A 245 -3.14 -2.20 10.03
CA VAL A 245 -4.43 -2.77 10.50
C VAL A 245 -4.53 -4.27 10.22
N ARG A 246 -4.16 -4.71 9.03
CA ARG A 246 -4.19 -6.12 8.61
C ARG A 246 -3.26 -7.01 9.44
N ARG A 247 -2.12 -6.49 9.91
CA ARG A 247 -1.16 -7.24 10.74
C ARG A 247 -1.64 -7.38 12.18
N ASP A 248 -2.20 -6.31 12.72
CA ASP A 248 -2.57 -6.25 14.15
C ASP A 248 -3.95 -6.83 14.41
N ARG A 249 -4.87 -6.69 13.46
CA ARG A 249 -6.28 -7.08 13.56
C ARG A 249 -6.78 -7.72 12.26
N ALA A 250 -6.10 -8.78 11.79
CA ALA A 250 -6.41 -9.45 10.53
C ALA A 250 -7.90 -9.83 10.39
N GLN A 251 -8.51 -10.38 11.43
CA GLN A 251 -9.94 -10.74 11.39
C GLN A 251 -10.84 -9.51 11.20
N GLY A 252 -10.55 -8.42 11.91
CA GLY A 252 -11.30 -7.16 11.78
C GLY A 252 -11.12 -6.53 10.39
N PHE A 253 -9.89 -6.55 9.87
CA PHE A 253 -9.57 -6.08 8.53
C PHE A 253 -10.34 -6.87 7.46
N HIS A 254 -10.28 -8.20 7.52
CA HIS A 254 -10.98 -9.05 6.56
C HIS A 254 -12.51 -8.94 6.69
N ALA A 255 -13.05 -8.76 7.90
CA ALA A 255 -14.49 -8.61 8.10
C ALA A 255 -15.08 -7.37 7.41
N VAL A 256 -14.27 -6.33 7.16
CA VAL A 256 -14.71 -5.13 6.42
C VAL A 256 -14.32 -5.18 4.94
N CYS A 257 -13.22 -5.86 4.58
CA CYS A 257 -12.75 -5.92 3.20
C CYS A 257 -13.48 -6.99 2.37
N ASP A 258 -13.73 -8.19 2.92
CA ASP A 258 -14.33 -9.29 2.16
C ASP A 258 -15.71 -8.95 1.58
N PRO A 259 -16.68 -8.40 2.35
CA PRO A 259 -17.97 -8.01 1.78
C PRO A 259 -17.86 -6.93 0.71
N PHE A 260 -16.91 -6.00 0.86
CA PHE A 260 -16.65 -4.97 -0.15
C PHE A 260 -16.10 -5.58 -1.44
N LEU A 261 -15.17 -6.54 -1.34
CA LEU A 261 -14.63 -7.26 -2.50
C LEU A 261 -15.71 -8.06 -3.23
N GLU A 262 -16.59 -8.76 -2.50
CA GLU A 262 -17.70 -9.52 -3.08
C GLU A 262 -18.66 -8.60 -3.85
N GLU A 263 -18.96 -7.42 -3.30
CA GLU A 263 -19.79 -6.41 -3.97
C GLU A 263 -19.10 -5.85 -5.22
N ALA A 264 -17.81 -5.51 -5.13
CA ALA A 264 -17.07 -4.88 -6.21
C ALA A 264 -16.70 -5.85 -7.36
N ALA A 265 -16.66 -7.16 -7.09
CA ALA A 265 -16.36 -8.20 -8.07
C ALA A 265 -17.61 -8.73 -8.80
N SER A 266 -18.82 -8.27 -8.43
CA SER A 266 -20.10 -8.69 -9.00
C SER A 266 -20.46 -7.85 -10.23
#